data_d4ce12fd58089b347505d90214524b4b
#
_entry.id   d4ce12fd58089b347505d90214524b4b
#
_cell.length_a   1.000
_cell.length_b   1.000
_cell.length_c   1.000
_cell.angle_alpha   90.00
_cell.angle_beta   90.00
_cell.angle_gamma   90.00
#
_symmetry.space_group_name_H-M   'P 1'
#
loop_
_entity.id
_entity.type
_entity.pdbx_description
1 polymer ?
#
loop_
_entity_poly.entity_id
_entity_poly.type
_entity_poly.pdbx_seq_one_letter_code
_entity_poly.pdbx_strand_id
1 'polypeptide(L)'
;MNQQLHLPIDGSGDETPALPARLALPIAADGGRPFDDDGFFFEPWWPGTYACLRRSGGTLEMRTEHLSDPLAIFPELRESLEALTADGVIIEGTLLALDDRGRPDASLLRRRLRGASGPDVIAEGAFVASDMPYLDGLSLSRKPFIERRRRLGTVMPTSDHCVLGPGLVGEGLTLARAVAEMGIGSLSARRLDGHWKAGDAGDSWLRLRLHDQPTTETRPFLVLLETLPLDD
;
A
#
# COMPACT_ATOMS: atom_id res chain seq x y z
N MET A 1 45.24 44.39 -10.41
CA MET A 1 43.90 44.57 -9.82
C MET A 1 43.06 43.38 -10.19
N ASN A 2 42.97 42.40 -9.27
CA ASN A 2 42.11 41.22 -9.43
C ASN A 2 40.75 41.55 -8.81
N GLN A 3 39.73 41.70 -9.63
CA GLN A 3 38.35 41.74 -9.17
C GLN A 3 37.85 40.29 -8.98
N GLN A 4 37.73 39.88 -7.74
CA GLN A 4 37.05 38.67 -7.35
C GLN A 4 35.54 38.91 -7.48
N LEU A 5 34.91 38.26 -8.46
CA LEU A 5 33.45 38.16 -8.56
C LEU A 5 32.91 37.35 -7.41
N HIS A 6 32.30 37.97 -6.42
CA HIS A 6 31.44 37.35 -5.46
C HIS A 6 30.12 37.04 -6.16
N LEU A 7 29.88 35.76 -6.47
CA LEU A 7 28.53 35.25 -6.73
C LEU A 7 27.79 35.22 -5.40
N PRO A 8 26.62 35.83 -5.27
CA PRO A 8 25.76 35.60 -4.11
C PRO A 8 25.30 34.16 -4.15
N ILE A 9 25.75 33.34 -3.20
CA ILE A 9 25.11 32.08 -2.88
C ILE A 9 23.84 32.48 -2.12
N ASP A 10 22.75 32.66 -2.86
CA ASP A 10 21.42 32.68 -2.25
C ASP A 10 21.22 31.33 -1.63
N GLY A 11 21.31 31.29 -0.31
CA GLY A 11 20.88 30.20 0.51
C GLY A 11 19.34 30.07 0.41
N SER A 12 18.85 29.61 -0.74
CA SER A 12 17.52 29.04 -0.80
C SER A 12 17.58 27.78 0.05
N GLY A 13 17.10 27.91 1.27
CA GLY A 13 16.91 26.76 2.15
C GLY A 13 16.19 25.68 1.35
N ASP A 14 16.72 24.48 1.47
CA ASP A 14 16.21 23.25 0.86
C ASP A 14 14.86 22.92 1.53
N GLU A 15 13.84 23.76 1.29
CA GLU A 15 12.48 23.48 1.72
C GLU A 15 11.97 22.33 0.85
N THR A 16 12.04 21.13 1.38
CA THR A 16 11.34 19.98 0.78
C THR A 16 9.90 20.40 0.48
N PRO A 17 9.43 20.29 -0.77
CA PRO A 17 8.08 20.73 -1.13
C PRO A 17 7.04 20.11 -0.19
N ALA A 18 6.15 20.93 0.35
CA ALA A 18 5.18 20.47 1.33
C ALA A 18 4.20 19.46 0.70
N LEU A 19 4.05 18.31 1.35
CA LEU A 19 3.05 17.33 0.97
C LEU A 19 1.63 17.90 1.11
N PRO A 20 0.66 17.47 0.26
CA PRO A 20 -0.73 17.89 0.42
C PRO A 20 -1.25 17.51 1.81
N ALA A 21 -1.92 18.44 2.49
CA ALA A 21 -2.49 18.20 3.82
C ALA A 21 -3.60 17.13 3.80
N ARG A 22 -4.28 16.98 2.66
CA ARG A 22 -5.29 15.95 2.41
C ARG A 22 -5.10 15.40 1.02
N LEU A 23 -5.21 14.07 0.91
CA LEU A 23 -5.20 13.35 -0.34
C LEU A 23 -6.46 12.51 -0.41
N ALA A 24 -7.29 12.72 -1.44
CA ALA A 24 -8.39 11.80 -1.71
C ALA A 24 -7.80 10.50 -2.27
N LEU A 25 -8.17 9.38 -1.68
CA LEU A 25 -7.68 8.07 -2.11
C LEU A 25 -8.28 7.69 -3.47
N PRO A 26 -7.54 6.96 -4.31
CA PRO A 26 -8.09 6.37 -5.52
C PRO A 26 -9.12 5.29 -5.18
N ILE A 27 -10.08 5.11 -6.07
CA ILE A 27 -11.13 4.10 -5.98
C ILE A 27 -11.02 3.20 -7.21
N ALA A 28 -10.82 1.90 -6.99
CA ALA A 28 -10.77 0.93 -8.06
C ALA A 28 -12.13 0.78 -8.74
N ALA A 29 -12.13 0.73 -10.06
CA ALA A 29 -13.32 0.40 -10.82
C ALA A 29 -13.62 -1.12 -10.75
N ASP A 30 -14.88 -1.51 -11.02
CA ASP A 30 -15.24 -2.92 -11.19
C ASP A 30 -14.71 -3.43 -12.53
N GLY A 31 -13.72 -4.31 -12.49
CA GLY A 31 -13.09 -4.90 -13.69
C GLY A 31 -13.65 -6.25 -14.09
N GLY A 32 -14.68 -6.73 -13.40
CA GLY A 32 -15.32 -8.01 -13.69
C GLY A 32 -14.47 -9.21 -13.26
N ARG A 33 -14.16 -10.08 -14.23
CA ARG A 33 -13.42 -11.35 -13.98
C ARG A 33 -11.92 -11.21 -14.18
N PRO A 34 -11.10 -12.09 -13.56
CA PRO A 34 -9.67 -12.15 -13.85
C PRO A 34 -9.39 -12.42 -15.34
N PHE A 35 -8.31 -11.83 -15.82
CA PHE A 35 -7.80 -11.96 -17.17
C PHE A 35 -6.26 -11.92 -17.16
N ASP A 36 -5.63 -12.30 -18.27
CA ASP A 36 -4.20 -12.12 -18.51
C ASP A 36 -4.00 -10.95 -19.48
N ASP A 37 -3.07 -10.03 -19.15
CA ASP A 37 -2.70 -8.91 -20.00
C ASP A 37 -1.36 -8.33 -19.53
N ASP A 38 -0.34 -8.35 -20.39
CA ASP A 38 1.02 -7.84 -20.12
C ASP A 38 1.07 -6.34 -19.76
N GLY A 39 0.02 -5.60 -20.02
CA GLY A 39 -0.13 -4.20 -19.64
C GLY A 39 -0.56 -3.99 -18.18
N PHE A 40 -0.77 -5.07 -17.42
CA PHE A 40 -1.26 -4.99 -16.05
C PHE A 40 -0.33 -5.69 -15.06
N PHE A 41 -0.28 -5.10 -13.86
CA PHE A 41 0.23 -5.73 -12.65
C PHE A 41 -0.94 -6.23 -11.83
N PHE A 42 -0.93 -7.50 -11.46
CA PHE A 42 -1.95 -8.15 -10.65
C PHE A 42 -1.42 -8.41 -9.26
N GLU A 43 -2.21 -8.12 -8.24
CA GLU A 43 -1.90 -8.36 -6.83
C GLU A 43 -3.16 -8.86 -6.09
N PRO A 44 -3.04 -9.54 -4.92
CA PRO A 44 -4.19 -9.93 -4.13
C PRO A 44 -4.99 -8.69 -3.70
N TRP A 45 -6.32 -8.79 -3.71
CA TRP A 45 -7.17 -7.82 -3.02
C TRP A 45 -7.26 -8.20 -1.55
N TRP A 46 -6.34 -7.67 -0.77
CA TRP A 46 -6.22 -8.02 0.64
C TRP A 46 -7.49 -7.71 1.44
N PRO A 47 -7.93 -8.59 2.38
CA PRO A 47 -9.14 -8.39 3.18
C PRO A 47 -8.89 -7.39 4.32
N GLY A 48 -8.72 -6.14 3.98
CA GLY A 48 -8.39 -5.05 4.90
C GLY A 48 -9.11 -3.75 4.55
N THR A 49 -8.58 -2.64 5.05
CA THR A 49 -9.02 -1.30 4.68
C THR A 49 -7.90 -0.55 3.98
N TYR A 50 -8.24 0.16 2.91
CA TYR A 50 -7.27 0.99 2.21
C TYR A 50 -6.77 2.11 3.11
N ALA A 51 -5.47 2.31 3.12
CA ALA A 51 -4.81 3.25 4.01
C ALA A 51 -3.77 4.09 3.26
N CYS A 52 -3.59 5.30 3.75
CA CYS A 52 -2.58 6.24 3.29
C CYS A 52 -1.62 6.52 4.44
N LEU A 53 -0.35 6.19 4.22
CA LEU A 53 0.77 6.50 5.10
C LEU A 53 1.44 7.77 4.59
N ARG A 54 1.70 8.71 5.49
CA ARG A 54 2.42 9.95 5.23
C ARG A 54 3.59 10.10 6.18
N ARG A 55 4.77 10.43 5.67
CA ARG A 55 5.91 10.89 6.48
C ARG A 55 6.37 12.25 5.99
N SER A 56 6.48 13.21 6.90
CA SER A 56 6.89 14.59 6.58
C SER A 56 7.54 15.25 7.79
N GLY A 57 8.75 15.74 7.65
CA GLY A 57 9.52 16.35 8.74
C GLY A 57 9.73 15.40 9.92
N GLY A 58 9.94 14.11 9.64
CA GLY A 58 10.06 13.07 10.66
C GLY A 58 8.74 12.62 11.29
N THR A 59 7.63 13.29 11.03
CA THR A 59 6.32 12.92 11.56
C THR A 59 5.69 11.84 10.69
N LEU A 60 5.25 10.75 11.32
CA LEU A 60 4.58 9.62 10.68
C LEU A 60 3.10 9.62 11.01
N GLU A 61 2.26 9.63 9.99
CA GLU A 61 0.81 9.60 10.07
C GLU A 61 0.25 8.51 9.15
N MET A 62 -0.80 7.83 9.61
CA MET A 62 -1.58 6.92 8.76
C MET A 62 -3.05 7.32 8.84
N ARG A 63 -3.77 7.18 7.73
CA ARG A 63 -5.22 7.45 7.66
C ARG A 63 -5.90 6.37 6.84
N THR A 64 -7.11 6.04 7.21
CA THR A 64 -8.03 5.26 6.40
C THR A 64 -9.25 6.10 6.05
N GLU A 65 -10.19 5.57 5.28
CA GLU A 65 -11.46 6.26 4.98
C GLU A 65 -12.23 6.64 6.26
N HIS A 66 -12.16 5.79 7.30
CA HIS A 66 -12.99 5.91 8.50
C HIS A 66 -12.23 6.31 9.75
N LEU A 67 -10.89 6.37 9.72
CA LEU A 67 -10.08 6.63 10.88
C LEU A 67 -8.88 7.52 10.56
N SER A 68 -8.67 8.54 11.39
CA SER A 68 -7.61 9.52 11.21
C SER A 68 -6.26 9.10 11.77
N ASP A 69 -6.22 8.15 12.72
CA ASP A 69 -4.96 7.68 13.34
C ASP A 69 -5.00 6.17 13.66
N PRO A 70 -4.88 5.31 12.64
CA PRO A 70 -4.75 3.87 12.87
C PRO A 70 -3.50 3.48 13.67
N LEU A 71 -2.42 4.26 13.61
CA LEU A 71 -1.17 3.95 14.31
C LEU A 71 -1.28 4.05 15.83
N ALA A 72 -2.29 4.76 16.35
CA ALA A 72 -2.62 4.73 17.78
C ALA A 72 -3.25 3.39 18.21
N ILE A 73 -3.88 2.68 17.25
CA ILE A 73 -4.55 1.40 17.50
C ILE A 73 -3.58 0.23 17.26
N PHE A 74 -2.63 0.40 16.34
CA PHE A 74 -1.63 -0.59 15.93
C PHE A 74 -0.22 -0.05 16.17
N PRO A 75 0.25 0.00 17.43
CA PRO A 75 1.57 0.57 17.76
C PRO A 75 2.73 -0.23 17.13
N GLU A 76 2.55 -1.54 16.89
CA GLU A 76 3.50 -2.40 16.20
C GLU A 76 3.79 -1.93 14.77
N LEU A 77 2.81 -1.34 14.08
CA LEU A 77 3.01 -0.74 12.78
C LEU A 77 3.85 0.54 12.85
N ARG A 78 3.65 1.35 13.89
CA ARG A 78 4.43 2.56 14.09
C ARG A 78 5.92 2.24 14.20
N GLU A 79 6.27 1.27 15.05
CA GLU A 79 7.65 0.83 15.25
C GLU A 79 8.28 0.34 13.92
N SER A 80 7.55 -0.50 13.18
CA SER A 80 8.02 -1.01 11.90
C SER A 80 8.17 0.09 10.84
N LEU A 81 7.29 1.08 10.81
CA LEU A 81 7.30 2.17 9.84
C LEU A 81 8.29 3.29 10.20
N GLU A 82 8.77 3.37 11.45
CA GLU A 82 9.85 4.28 11.83
C GLU A 82 11.16 3.96 11.10
N ALA A 83 11.35 2.71 10.66
CA ALA A 83 12.46 2.30 9.81
C ALA A 83 12.39 2.84 8.37
N LEU A 84 11.27 3.44 7.96
CA LEU A 84 11.15 4.12 6.69
C LEU A 84 12.10 5.33 6.64
N THR A 85 13.11 5.29 5.77
CA THR A 85 14.14 6.34 5.69
C THR A 85 13.75 7.52 4.84
N ALA A 86 12.81 7.34 3.89
CA ALA A 86 12.33 8.42 3.02
C ALA A 86 11.48 9.42 3.81
N ASP A 87 11.65 10.71 3.52
CA ASP A 87 10.80 11.79 4.02
C ASP A 87 10.08 12.50 2.86
N GLY A 88 9.07 13.32 3.16
CA GLY A 88 8.25 13.90 2.10
C GLY A 88 7.53 12.81 1.28
N VAL A 89 7.10 11.71 1.91
CA VAL A 89 6.54 10.54 1.21
C VAL A 89 5.07 10.33 1.56
N ILE A 90 4.30 9.91 0.55
CA ILE A 90 2.96 9.35 0.71
C ILE A 90 2.97 7.96 0.09
N ILE A 91 2.57 6.95 0.87
CA ILE A 91 2.47 5.55 0.46
C ILE A 91 1.03 5.09 0.67
N GLU A 92 0.50 4.41 -0.32
CA GLU A 92 -0.83 3.81 -0.28
C GLU A 92 -0.73 2.30 -0.17
N GLY A 93 -1.70 1.71 0.51
CA GLY A 93 -1.72 0.28 0.71
C GLY A 93 -2.96 -0.19 1.45
N THR A 94 -2.90 -1.40 1.96
CA THR A 94 -3.98 -2.01 2.73
C THR A 94 -3.53 -2.27 4.17
N LEU A 95 -4.27 -1.72 5.11
CA LEU A 95 -4.14 -2.05 6.54
C LEU A 95 -4.95 -3.31 6.83
N LEU A 96 -4.29 -4.29 7.44
CA LEU A 96 -4.84 -5.57 7.86
C LEU A 96 -4.86 -5.69 9.38
N ALA A 97 -5.70 -6.58 9.90
CA ALA A 97 -5.51 -7.18 11.21
C ALA A 97 -5.35 -8.69 11.02
N LEU A 98 -4.41 -9.27 11.76
CA LEU A 98 -4.08 -10.67 11.72
C LEU A 98 -4.62 -11.36 12.97
N ASP A 99 -5.16 -12.57 12.83
CA ASP A 99 -5.55 -13.40 13.96
C ASP A 99 -4.31 -14.01 14.67
N ASP A 100 -4.55 -14.81 15.70
CA ASP A 100 -3.51 -15.50 16.47
C ASP A 100 -2.67 -16.51 15.66
N ARG A 101 -3.10 -16.81 14.43
CA ARG A 101 -2.41 -17.68 13.47
C ARG A 101 -1.77 -16.87 12.32
N GLY A 102 -1.76 -15.54 12.42
CA GLY A 102 -1.25 -14.65 11.39
C GLY A 102 -2.10 -14.61 10.12
N ARG A 103 -3.41 -14.90 10.18
CA ARG A 103 -4.30 -14.85 9.02
C ARG A 103 -5.03 -13.51 8.98
N PRO A 104 -5.13 -12.85 7.81
CA PRO A 104 -5.91 -11.63 7.66
C PRO A 104 -7.38 -11.85 8.01
N ASP A 105 -7.93 -11.04 8.93
CA ASP A 105 -9.32 -11.09 9.35
C ASP A 105 -9.96 -9.68 9.36
N ALA A 106 -10.85 -9.44 8.39
CA ALA A 106 -11.55 -8.18 8.26
C ALA A 106 -12.53 -7.91 9.44
N SER A 107 -12.98 -8.94 10.14
CA SER A 107 -13.84 -8.79 11.33
C SER A 107 -13.03 -8.30 12.52
N LEU A 108 -11.86 -8.88 12.76
CA LEU A 108 -10.91 -8.40 13.77
C LEU A 108 -10.47 -6.97 13.47
N LEU A 109 -10.14 -6.65 12.21
CA LEU A 109 -9.81 -5.29 11.84
C LEU A 109 -10.92 -4.31 12.22
N ARG A 110 -12.17 -4.60 11.85
CA ARG A 110 -13.32 -3.76 12.20
C ARG A 110 -13.50 -3.59 13.72
N ARG A 111 -13.28 -4.68 14.48
CA ARG A 111 -13.37 -4.64 15.94
C ARG A 111 -12.29 -3.72 16.53
N ARG A 112 -11.03 -3.86 16.10
CA ARG A 112 -9.92 -3.01 16.55
C ARG A 112 -10.15 -1.55 16.17
N LEU A 113 -10.55 -1.26 14.94
CA LEU A 113 -10.81 0.11 14.48
C LEU A 113 -11.98 0.79 15.25
N ARG A 114 -12.89 0.02 15.83
CA ARG A 114 -13.95 0.55 16.70
C ARG A 114 -13.54 0.71 18.16
N GLY A 115 -12.28 0.52 18.49
CA GLY A 115 -11.77 0.63 19.85
C GLY A 115 -12.12 -0.54 20.76
N ALA A 116 -12.52 -1.69 20.18
CA ALA A 116 -12.73 -2.89 20.98
C ALA A 116 -11.38 -3.36 21.54
N SER A 117 -11.28 -3.47 22.85
CA SER A 117 -10.13 -3.97 23.58
C SER A 117 -10.55 -5.15 24.46
N GLY A 118 -9.62 -6.08 24.69
CA GLY A 118 -9.84 -7.24 25.54
C GLY A 118 -9.02 -8.45 25.07
N PRO A 119 -8.95 -9.50 25.89
CA PRO A 119 -8.18 -10.70 25.54
C PRO A 119 -8.66 -11.39 24.27
N ASP A 120 -9.92 -11.19 23.86
CA ASP A 120 -10.50 -11.73 22.63
C ASP A 120 -10.23 -10.90 21.38
N VAL A 121 -9.44 -9.82 21.47
CA VAL A 121 -9.12 -8.91 20.37
C VAL A 121 -7.60 -8.80 20.21
N ILE A 122 -6.89 -9.90 20.46
CA ILE A 122 -5.47 -9.99 20.12
C ILE A 122 -5.42 -10.13 18.60
N ALA A 123 -5.05 -9.04 17.94
CA ALA A 123 -4.85 -9.00 16.50
C ALA A 123 -3.69 -8.06 16.22
N GLU A 124 -2.70 -8.54 15.53
CA GLU A 124 -1.57 -7.73 15.08
C GLU A 124 -1.97 -6.95 13.82
N GLY A 125 -1.45 -5.73 13.68
CA GLY A 125 -1.62 -4.94 12.47
C GLY A 125 -0.57 -5.31 11.44
N ALA A 126 -0.95 -5.29 10.16
CA ALA A 126 -0.01 -5.36 9.05
C ALA A 126 -0.38 -4.33 7.97
N PHE A 127 0.61 -3.77 7.32
CA PHE A 127 0.44 -2.82 6.22
C PHE A 127 1.10 -3.36 4.95
N VAL A 128 0.28 -3.59 3.93
CA VAL A 128 0.74 -4.04 2.61
C VAL A 128 0.75 -2.84 1.68
N ALA A 129 1.94 -2.31 1.39
CA ALA A 129 2.13 -1.17 0.51
C ALA A 129 1.93 -1.55 -0.95
N SER A 130 1.21 -0.72 -1.71
CA SER A 130 0.88 -0.99 -3.12
C SER A 130 1.30 0.11 -4.08
N ASP A 131 1.27 1.39 -3.68
CA ASP A 131 1.62 2.52 -4.56
C ASP A 131 2.24 3.67 -3.76
N MET A 132 2.95 4.58 -4.46
CA MET A 132 3.61 5.74 -3.85
C MET A 132 3.42 6.99 -4.72
N PRO A 133 2.40 7.81 -4.46
CA PRO A 133 2.13 9.02 -5.23
C PRO A 133 3.07 10.20 -4.95
N TYR A 134 3.81 10.19 -3.83
CA TYR A 134 4.77 11.24 -3.47
C TYR A 134 6.06 10.66 -2.91
N LEU A 135 7.20 11.23 -3.30
CA LEU A 135 8.52 10.94 -2.78
C LEU A 135 9.35 12.23 -2.74
N ASP A 136 10.07 12.47 -1.64
CA ASP A 136 10.88 13.68 -1.41
C ASP A 136 10.10 15.00 -1.63
N GLY A 137 8.81 15.00 -1.21
CA GLY A 137 7.90 16.12 -1.42
C GLY A 137 7.39 16.29 -2.86
N LEU A 138 7.93 15.54 -3.82
CA LEU A 138 7.57 15.63 -5.23
C LEU A 138 6.44 14.69 -5.60
N SER A 139 5.48 15.17 -6.39
CA SER A 139 4.40 14.34 -6.90
C SER A 139 4.90 13.38 -7.99
N LEU A 140 4.60 12.11 -7.81
CA LEU A 140 4.82 11.06 -8.80
C LEU A 140 3.52 10.71 -9.57
N SER A 141 2.44 11.45 -9.36
CA SER A 141 1.11 11.13 -9.93
C SER A 141 1.10 10.99 -11.45
N ARG A 142 1.97 11.71 -12.16
CA ARG A 142 2.13 11.63 -13.62
C ARG A 142 3.12 10.56 -14.08
N LYS A 143 3.75 9.85 -13.15
CA LYS A 143 4.63 8.73 -13.49
C LYS A 143 3.81 7.46 -13.71
N PRO A 144 4.22 6.56 -14.61
CA PRO A 144 3.64 5.24 -14.74
C PRO A 144 3.61 4.50 -13.40
N PHE A 145 2.59 3.66 -13.18
CA PHE A 145 2.46 2.86 -11.96
C PHE A 145 3.73 2.02 -11.71
N ILE A 146 4.26 1.37 -12.73
CA ILE A 146 5.46 0.52 -12.58
C ILE A 146 6.69 1.32 -12.10
N GLU A 147 6.82 2.59 -12.49
CA GLU A 147 7.89 3.45 -12.00
C GLU A 147 7.69 3.80 -10.53
N ARG A 148 6.45 4.16 -10.15
CA ARG A 148 6.11 4.48 -8.76
C ARG A 148 6.34 3.28 -7.85
N ARG A 149 5.91 2.09 -8.28
CA ARG A 149 6.07 0.86 -7.53
C ARG A 149 7.54 0.44 -7.38
N ARG A 150 8.36 0.57 -8.41
CA ARG A 150 9.80 0.31 -8.31
C ARG A 150 10.45 1.23 -7.27
N ARG A 151 10.11 2.51 -7.25
CA ARG A 151 10.59 3.46 -6.24
C ARG A 151 10.06 3.11 -4.85
N LEU A 152 8.81 2.69 -4.73
CA LEU A 152 8.25 2.21 -3.46
C LEU A 152 9.09 1.07 -2.89
N GLY A 153 9.48 0.09 -3.71
CA GLY A 153 10.33 -1.01 -3.30
C GLY A 153 11.72 -0.60 -2.77
N THR A 154 12.21 0.60 -3.14
CA THR A 154 13.51 1.11 -2.62
C THR A 154 13.39 1.81 -1.27
N VAL A 155 12.21 2.21 -0.85
CA VAL A 155 12.00 2.99 0.38
C VAL A 155 11.26 2.23 1.48
N MET A 156 10.47 1.19 1.10
CA MET A 156 9.74 0.40 2.08
C MET A 156 10.68 -0.41 2.97
N PRO A 157 10.53 -0.32 4.29
CA PRO A 157 11.21 -1.25 5.19
C PRO A 157 10.63 -2.66 5.02
N THR A 158 11.48 -3.66 5.18
CA THR A 158 11.04 -5.06 5.26
C THR A 158 10.88 -5.43 6.73
N SER A 159 9.67 -5.79 7.14
CA SER A 159 9.35 -6.26 8.49
C SER A 159 8.14 -7.19 8.45
N ASP A 160 7.87 -7.88 9.55
CA ASP A 160 6.69 -8.77 9.67
C ASP A 160 5.36 -8.02 9.59
N HIS A 161 5.38 -6.71 9.88
CA HIS A 161 4.17 -5.87 9.88
C HIS A 161 4.05 -4.94 8.67
N CYS A 162 5.12 -4.72 7.92
CA CYS A 162 5.14 -3.79 6.80
C CYS A 162 5.85 -4.41 5.60
N VAL A 163 5.12 -4.65 4.52
CA VAL A 163 5.64 -5.32 3.34
C VAL A 163 5.22 -4.60 2.06
N LEU A 164 6.03 -4.76 1.02
CA LEU A 164 5.61 -4.45 -0.34
C LEU A 164 4.68 -5.57 -0.83
N GLY A 165 3.47 -5.23 -1.27
CA GLY A 165 2.51 -6.22 -1.76
C GLY A 165 3.08 -7.02 -2.94
N PRO A 166 3.08 -8.35 -2.89
CA PRO A 166 3.54 -9.19 -4.00
C PRO A 166 2.53 -9.20 -5.14
N GLY A 167 3.00 -9.44 -6.36
CA GLY A 167 2.13 -9.56 -7.52
C GLY A 167 2.86 -10.02 -8.77
N LEU A 168 2.12 -10.18 -9.86
CA LEU A 168 2.60 -10.66 -11.16
C LEU A 168 2.24 -9.69 -12.26
N VAL A 169 3.15 -9.51 -13.21
CA VAL A 169 2.87 -8.82 -14.47
C VAL A 169 2.29 -9.83 -15.46
N GLY A 170 1.17 -9.47 -16.09
CA GLY A 170 0.59 -10.25 -17.18
C GLY A 170 -0.27 -11.45 -16.75
N GLU A 171 -0.01 -12.05 -15.62
CA GLU A 171 -0.52 -13.36 -15.22
C GLU A 171 -1.68 -13.31 -14.22
N GLY A 172 -2.76 -12.61 -14.55
CA GLY A 172 -3.91 -12.46 -13.67
C GLY A 172 -4.66 -13.77 -13.40
N LEU A 173 -4.77 -14.67 -14.38
CA LEU A 173 -5.44 -15.97 -14.20
C LEU A 173 -4.63 -16.93 -13.33
N THR A 174 -3.29 -16.89 -13.43
CA THR A 174 -2.40 -17.67 -12.56
C THR A 174 -2.53 -17.21 -11.13
N LEU A 175 -2.44 -15.89 -10.90
CA LEU A 175 -2.59 -15.32 -9.57
C LEU A 175 -4.00 -15.57 -9.00
N ALA A 176 -5.05 -15.49 -9.83
CA ALA A 176 -6.43 -15.74 -9.40
C ALA A 176 -6.60 -17.13 -8.78
N ARG A 177 -6.00 -18.16 -9.37
CA ARG A 177 -6.02 -19.53 -8.83
C ARG A 177 -5.30 -19.60 -7.48
N ALA A 178 -4.10 -19.02 -7.40
CA ALA A 178 -3.31 -19.01 -6.17
C ALA A 178 -4.06 -18.32 -5.02
N VAL A 179 -4.62 -17.12 -5.24
CA VAL A 179 -5.32 -16.38 -4.18
C VAL A 179 -6.66 -17.00 -3.82
N ALA A 180 -7.34 -17.69 -4.73
CA ALA A 180 -8.55 -18.45 -4.42
C ALA A 180 -8.25 -19.59 -3.44
N GLU A 181 -7.15 -20.33 -3.64
CA GLU A 181 -6.68 -21.37 -2.70
C GLU A 181 -6.32 -20.80 -1.32
N MET A 182 -5.98 -19.51 -1.26
CA MET A 182 -5.68 -18.78 -0.03
C MET A 182 -6.92 -18.20 0.65
N GLY A 183 -8.11 -18.34 0.05
CA GLY A 183 -9.34 -17.77 0.57
C GLY A 183 -9.56 -16.30 0.26
N ILE A 184 -8.80 -15.71 -0.68
CA ILE A 184 -8.97 -14.32 -1.11
C ILE A 184 -9.92 -14.29 -2.32
N GLY A 185 -10.99 -13.50 -2.24
CA GLY A 185 -12.08 -13.50 -3.21
C GLY A 185 -11.93 -12.51 -4.37
N SER A 186 -10.85 -11.77 -4.46
CA SER A 186 -10.65 -10.76 -5.52
C SER A 186 -9.18 -10.49 -5.77
N LEU A 187 -8.87 -9.94 -6.95
CA LEU A 187 -7.57 -9.36 -7.30
C LEU A 187 -7.69 -7.85 -7.48
N SER A 188 -6.58 -7.17 -7.33
CA SER A 188 -6.29 -5.84 -7.83
C SER A 188 -5.56 -5.98 -9.17
N ALA A 189 -5.97 -5.22 -10.19
CA ALA A 189 -5.26 -5.12 -11.45
C ALA A 189 -4.95 -3.65 -11.74
N ARG A 190 -3.67 -3.30 -11.83
CA ARG A 190 -3.21 -1.94 -12.10
C ARG A 190 -2.51 -1.87 -13.43
N ARG A 191 -2.89 -0.94 -14.29
CA ARG A 191 -2.19 -0.71 -15.55
C ARG A 191 -0.76 -0.26 -15.27
N LEU A 192 0.22 -0.91 -15.90
CA LEU A 192 1.64 -0.59 -15.74
C LEU A 192 1.96 0.86 -16.10
N ASP A 193 1.34 1.38 -17.17
CA ASP A 193 1.45 2.77 -17.64
C ASP A 193 0.49 3.74 -16.94
N GLY A 194 -0.38 3.23 -16.04
CA GLY A 194 -1.42 4.01 -15.37
C GLY A 194 -0.87 5.13 -14.51
N HIS A 195 -1.47 6.32 -14.65
CA HIS A 195 -1.17 7.47 -13.78
C HIS A 195 -1.97 7.39 -12.49
N TRP A 196 -1.41 7.93 -11.42
CA TRP A 196 -2.15 8.05 -10.17
C TRP A 196 -3.22 9.13 -10.27
N LYS A 197 -4.43 8.83 -9.83
CA LYS A 197 -5.57 9.75 -9.85
C LYS A 197 -6.39 9.57 -8.58
N ALA A 198 -6.69 10.68 -7.91
CA ALA A 198 -7.61 10.69 -6.78
C ALA A 198 -9.05 10.37 -7.21
N GLY A 199 -9.81 9.71 -6.37
CA GLY A 199 -11.18 9.29 -6.65
C GLY A 199 -11.26 8.16 -7.67
N ASP A 200 -12.20 8.20 -8.60
CA ASP A 200 -12.38 7.15 -9.61
C ASP A 200 -11.13 7.00 -10.48
N ALA A 201 -10.45 5.87 -10.32
CA ALA A 201 -9.25 5.53 -11.07
C ALA A 201 -9.55 5.04 -12.51
N GLY A 202 -10.82 4.76 -12.82
CA GLY A 202 -11.24 4.24 -14.12
C GLY A 202 -10.56 2.90 -14.41
N ASP A 203 -10.11 2.73 -15.66
CA ASP A 203 -9.42 1.53 -16.14
C ASP A 203 -7.95 1.41 -15.68
N SER A 204 -7.42 2.43 -15.00
CA SER A 204 -6.06 2.39 -14.45
C SER A 204 -5.93 1.48 -13.23
N TRP A 205 -7.03 1.25 -12.52
CA TRP A 205 -7.06 0.35 -11.36
C TRP A 205 -8.41 -0.35 -11.26
N LEU A 206 -8.38 -1.68 -11.38
CA LEU A 206 -9.55 -2.54 -11.41
C LEU A 206 -9.57 -3.48 -10.21
N ARG A 207 -10.77 -3.74 -9.68
CA ARG A 207 -11.02 -4.87 -8.80
C ARG A 207 -11.65 -6.00 -9.61
N LEU A 208 -10.98 -7.15 -9.63
CA LEU A 208 -11.44 -8.36 -10.32
C LEU A 208 -12.01 -9.34 -9.30
N ARG A 209 -13.22 -9.84 -9.53
CA ARG A 209 -13.89 -10.76 -8.62
C ARG A 209 -13.72 -12.20 -9.07
N LEU A 210 -13.32 -13.06 -8.16
CA LEU A 210 -13.28 -14.50 -8.39
C LEU A 210 -14.69 -15.07 -8.33
N HIS A 211 -14.96 -16.10 -9.15
CA HIS A 211 -16.28 -16.73 -9.19
C HIS A 211 -16.61 -17.56 -7.98
N ASP A 212 -15.60 -18.27 -7.51
CA ASP A 212 -15.76 -19.18 -6.38
C ASP A 212 -15.70 -18.36 -5.09
N GLN A 213 -16.65 -18.58 -4.22
CA GLN A 213 -16.61 -18.02 -2.89
C GLN A 213 -15.29 -18.44 -2.24
N PRO A 214 -14.54 -17.50 -1.64
CA PRO A 214 -13.32 -17.85 -0.95
C PRO A 214 -13.62 -18.88 0.12
N THR A 215 -12.72 -19.82 0.30
CA THR A 215 -12.77 -20.74 1.44
C THR A 215 -12.80 -19.94 2.74
N THR A 216 -13.52 -20.42 3.74
CA THR A 216 -13.68 -19.72 5.03
C THR A 216 -12.38 -19.60 5.80
N GLU A 217 -11.35 -20.34 5.41
CA GLU A 217 -10.03 -20.30 6.04
C GLU A 217 -9.01 -19.57 5.15
N THR A 218 -8.52 -18.43 5.59
CA THR A 218 -7.35 -17.76 5.01
C THR A 218 -6.07 -18.35 5.63
N ARG A 219 -5.00 -18.45 4.82
CA ARG A 219 -3.67 -18.82 5.31
C ARG A 219 -3.06 -17.71 6.13
N PRO A 220 -2.08 -18.00 7.02
CA PRO A 220 -1.30 -16.96 7.70
C PRO A 220 -0.70 -15.96 6.73
N PHE A 221 -0.65 -14.68 7.12
CA PHE A 221 -0.20 -13.58 6.27
C PHE A 221 1.22 -13.79 5.72
N LEU A 222 2.17 -14.18 6.56
CA LEU A 222 3.56 -14.42 6.11
C LEU A 222 3.65 -15.58 5.11
N VAL A 223 2.86 -16.67 5.32
CA VAL A 223 2.80 -17.78 4.36
C VAL A 223 2.20 -17.37 3.03
N LEU A 224 1.22 -16.44 3.05
CA LEU A 224 0.66 -15.86 1.82
C LEU A 224 1.73 -15.13 1.02
N LEU A 225 2.59 -14.36 1.68
CA LEU A 225 3.69 -13.64 1.02
C LEU A 225 4.75 -14.58 0.44
N GLU A 226 5.08 -15.67 1.16
CA GLU A 226 6.06 -16.67 0.71
C GLU A 226 5.59 -17.51 -0.48
N THR A 227 4.27 -17.72 -0.61
CA THR A 227 3.70 -18.58 -1.66
C THR A 227 3.35 -17.83 -2.94
N LEU A 228 3.32 -16.51 -2.91
CA LEU A 228 3.15 -15.72 -4.11
C LEU A 228 4.48 -15.59 -4.84
N PRO A 229 4.51 -15.78 -6.18
CA PRO A 229 5.70 -15.51 -6.95
C PRO A 229 6.11 -14.06 -6.77
N LEU A 230 7.38 -13.84 -6.48
CA LEU A 230 7.97 -12.50 -6.47
C LEU A 230 8.53 -12.25 -7.87
N ASP A 231 8.22 -11.10 -8.44
CA ASP A 231 8.88 -10.66 -9.66
C ASP A 231 10.39 -10.51 -9.38
N ASP A 232 11.23 -11.19 -10.17
CA ASP A 232 12.69 -11.05 -10.19
C ASP A 232 13.12 -9.69 -10.82
#